data_a139f07d925cc5cf7cbc8a023ecf18c9
#
_entry.id   a139f07d925cc5cf7cbc8a023ecf18c9
#
_cell.length_a   1.000
_cell.length_b   1.000
_cell.length_c   1.000
_cell.angle_alpha   90.00
_cell.angle_beta   90.00
_cell.angle_gamma   90.00
#
_symmetry.space_group_name_H-M   'P 1'
#
loop_
_entity.id
_entity.type
_entity.pdbx_description
1 polymer ?
#
loop_
_entity_poly.entity_id
_entity_poly.type
_entity_poly.pdbx_seq_one_letter_code
_entity_poly.pdbx_strand_id
1 'polypeptide(L)'
;MLNIEIKRNKLPITSETKFVSTKKISIDIGLEAIIQINYSDKNLVNLIENIAIDILLANVSKDPYNSFSLSLDKFNKEINKLGRDYNLSELNIFVGIITGGTLHFSILGNYSAYLIKNNKIINIADGMQGKNLEFSFISSGIINSGDNIYISNIELLNYISKDDILEISLIDDTTKKLDIIEKIIASEETEGQYDIIILNNASEKVIENRADYVEKIKKNFLVLKDRMVEDKRINSIIERIKKDVDFENKYIKVGLFSTGVVVSVFFLYLIISGIVNQNVSSSIPVEYKNKLIEAQMILERTNKDLGNKDIFYANIKNAENLIFEVRDKQIFLNDVKKLLNHISILKKQANGIETFELSKDKALIELNNFGLGGIFELQKKYYFVGKNGIIGPYIKGEEAKSYNYPDGEEAIASDLSPEGDIFILTKTYRLLKFYKQGFSYVNVEGQKTWEEAKGIKTFNSNLYLLSASGNQIFRHKPGINGFSSKYGVIDDNDITNLNLHDFAIDGGFYLLKKDLSIDKIITTPTYTKKSIVINGLPNNYNIEESFVPKMFTALNLNYIYILLNNKIWVFEADSKSYKDVKSLKYIGQLEPQESKINAFYIPKDGEIVIGNDKGVYKINFEISDSKIAIR
;
A
#
# COMPACT_ATOMS: atom_id res chain seq x y z
N MET A 1 -4.44 27.50 -9.56
CA MET A 1 -5.29 27.57 -8.34
C MET A 1 -5.86 26.19 -8.09
N LEU A 2 -5.84 25.74 -6.84
CA LEU A 2 -6.44 24.47 -6.46
C LEU A 2 -7.96 24.62 -6.53
N ASN A 3 -8.62 23.82 -7.38
CA ASN A 3 -10.08 23.78 -7.40
C ASN A 3 -10.56 22.79 -6.35
N ILE A 4 -11.35 23.28 -5.40
CA ILE A 4 -11.97 22.49 -4.34
C ILE A 4 -13.46 22.50 -4.61
N GLU A 5 -14.00 21.36 -5.01
CA GLU A 5 -15.45 21.17 -5.16
C GLU A 5 -15.97 20.18 -4.14
N ILE A 6 -17.09 20.56 -3.53
CA ILE A 6 -17.76 19.80 -2.48
C ILE A 6 -19.18 19.51 -2.99
N LYS A 7 -19.57 18.25 -3.03
CA LYS A 7 -20.93 17.85 -3.34
C LYS A 7 -21.53 17.00 -2.24
N ARG A 8 -22.77 17.30 -1.92
CA ARG A 8 -23.57 16.59 -0.92
C ARG A 8 -24.71 15.87 -1.62
N ASN A 9 -24.94 14.61 -1.27
CA ASN A 9 -26.15 13.92 -1.65
C ASN A 9 -27.07 13.72 -0.44
N LYS A 10 -28.37 14.00 -0.64
CA LYS A 10 -29.41 13.73 0.34
C LYS A 10 -30.19 12.51 -0.12
N LEU A 11 -29.86 11.34 0.40
CA LEU A 11 -30.75 10.18 0.28
C LEU A 11 -31.97 10.31 1.22
N PRO A 12 -33.08 9.62 0.93
CA PRO A 12 -34.30 9.71 1.75
C PRO A 12 -34.03 9.27 3.20
N ILE A 13 -34.65 9.98 4.12
CA ILE A 13 -34.48 9.87 5.59
C ILE A 13 -35.06 8.55 6.07
N THR A 14 -34.23 7.63 6.54
CA THR A 14 -34.59 6.52 7.41
C THR A 14 -34.31 6.87 8.87
N SER A 15 -34.79 6.10 9.83
CA SER A 15 -34.80 6.43 11.26
C SER A 15 -33.42 6.56 11.94
N GLU A 16 -32.32 6.32 11.24
CA GLU A 16 -30.91 6.41 11.73
C GLU A 16 -30.05 7.41 10.93
N THR A 17 -30.60 8.56 10.57
CA THR A 17 -29.89 9.55 9.75
C THR A 17 -28.72 10.19 10.49
N LYS A 18 -27.50 9.96 10.01
CA LYS A 18 -26.32 10.76 10.39
C LYS A 18 -26.34 12.08 9.60
N PHE A 19 -26.10 13.19 10.31
CA PHE A 19 -25.98 14.49 9.69
C PHE A 19 -24.54 14.73 9.27
N VAL A 20 -24.35 15.21 8.05
CA VAL A 20 -23.04 15.58 7.54
C VAL A 20 -22.98 17.09 7.33
N SER A 21 -21.96 17.74 7.85
CA SER A 21 -21.64 19.13 7.55
C SER A 21 -20.27 19.22 6.93
N THR A 22 -20.17 19.98 5.83
CA THR A 22 -18.88 20.26 5.17
C THR A 22 -18.75 21.76 4.97
N LYS A 23 -17.64 22.34 5.44
CA LYS A 23 -17.30 23.74 5.32
C LYS A 23 -15.94 23.91 4.68
N LYS A 24 -15.88 24.86 3.76
CA LYS A 24 -14.65 25.45 3.24
C LYS A 24 -14.56 26.87 3.76
N ILE A 25 -13.45 27.23 4.38
CA ILE A 25 -13.19 28.56 4.93
C ILE A 25 -11.85 29.10 4.41
N SER A 26 -11.81 30.38 4.08
CA SER A 26 -10.55 31.07 3.84
C SER A 26 -10.05 31.60 5.18
N ILE A 27 -8.87 31.13 5.60
CA ILE A 27 -8.28 31.52 6.89
C ILE A 27 -7.41 32.78 6.70
N ASP A 28 -6.61 32.82 5.63
CA ASP A 28 -5.74 33.92 5.26
C ASP A 28 -5.48 33.90 3.74
N ILE A 29 -4.73 34.85 3.22
CA ILE A 29 -4.37 34.90 1.79
C ILE A 29 -3.58 33.64 1.42
N GLY A 30 -4.20 32.77 0.60
CA GLY A 30 -3.61 31.51 0.15
C GLY A 30 -3.63 30.38 1.19
N LEU A 31 -4.35 30.54 2.32
CA LEU A 31 -4.60 29.50 3.32
C LEU A 31 -6.09 29.19 3.41
N GLU A 32 -6.47 28.02 2.99
CA GLU A 32 -7.86 27.53 3.04
C GLU A 32 -7.97 26.35 3.98
N ALA A 33 -9.10 26.22 4.69
CA ALA A 33 -9.40 25.03 5.48
C ALA A 33 -10.67 24.34 4.98
N ILE A 34 -10.70 23.03 5.19
CA ILE A 34 -11.83 22.16 4.91
C ILE A 34 -12.14 21.39 6.19
N ILE A 35 -13.39 21.44 6.61
CA ILE A 35 -13.89 20.70 7.77
C ILE A 35 -15.08 19.89 7.29
N GLN A 36 -15.08 18.58 7.55
CA GLN A 36 -16.22 17.71 7.32
C GLN A 36 -16.53 16.93 8.61
N ILE A 37 -17.78 16.96 9.05
CA ILE A 37 -18.24 16.34 10.30
C ILE A 37 -19.45 15.46 9.98
N ASN A 38 -19.43 14.24 10.46
CA ASN A 38 -20.52 13.29 10.33
C ASN A 38 -20.89 12.74 11.71
N TYR A 39 -22.14 12.97 12.14
CA TYR A 39 -22.65 12.51 13.42
C TYR A 39 -24.20 12.47 13.42
N SER A 40 -24.80 11.72 14.38
CA SER A 40 -26.25 11.52 14.47
C SER A 40 -27.04 12.75 14.99
N ASP A 41 -26.41 13.68 15.71
CA ASP A 41 -27.06 14.88 16.24
C ASP A 41 -26.62 16.13 15.45
N LYS A 42 -27.60 16.77 14.79
CA LYS A 42 -27.38 17.97 13.99
C LYS A 42 -26.90 19.18 14.80
N ASN A 43 -27.39 19.34 16.03
CA ASN A 43 -27.01 20.49 16.86
C ASN A 43 -25.56 20.34 17.31
N LEU A 44 -25.14 19.12 17.63
CA LEU A 44 -23.78 18.82 18.01
C LEU A 44 -22.82 18.95 16.81
N VAL A 45 -23.23 18.55 15.60
CA VAL A 45 -22.47 18.79 14.36
C VAL A 45 -22.19 20.29 14.19
N ASN A 46 -23.22 21.13 14.33
CA ASN A 46 -23.06 22.60 14.21
C ASN A 46 -22.17 23.17 15.32
N LEU A 47 -22.28 22.68 16.54
CA LEU A 47 -21.43 23.10 17.65
C LEU A 47 -19.96 22.75 17.40
N ILE A 48 -19.67 21.51 17.02
CA ILE A 48 -18.31 21.03 16.72
C ILE A 48 -17.73 21.79 15.53
N GLU A 49 -18.54 22.09 14.51
CA GLU A 49 -18.13 22.88 13.35
C GLU A 49 -17.68 24.28 13.77
N ASN A 50 -18.46 24.97 14.59
CA ASN A 50 -18.11 26.31 15.06
C ASN A 50 -16.83 26.30 15.92
N ILE A 51 -16.70 25.32 16.83
CA ILE A 51 -15.48 25.13 17.62
C ILE A 51 -14.25 24.92 16.71
N ALA A 52 -14.35 24.09 15.68
CA ALA A 52 -13.26 23.84 14.75
C ALA A 52 -12.87 25.09 13.98
N ILE A 53 -13.85 25.87 13.50
CA ILE A 53 -13.63 27.13 12.79
C ILE A 53 -12.92 28.14 13.69
N ASP A 54 -13.42 28.36 14.91
CA ASP A 54 -12.85 29.31 15.86
C ASP A 54 -11.40 28.95 16.22
N ILE A 55 -11.11 27.66 16.44
CA ILE A 55 -9.77 27.18 16.74
C ILE A 55 -8.82 27.39 15.55
N LEU A 56 -9.24 27.07 14.33
CA LEU A 56 -8.42 27.25 13.13
C LEU A 56 -8.11 28.72 12.89
N LEU A 57 -9.10 29.61 13.03
CA LEU A 57 -8.91 31.05 12.85
C LEU A 57 -8.01 31.67 13.94
N ALA A 58 -8.10 31.17 15.18
CA ALA A 58 -7.33 31.69 16.31
C ALA A 58 -5.85 31.29 16.30
N ASN A 59 -5.43 30.30 15.49
CA ASN A 59 -4.07 29.75 15.52
C ASN A 59 -3.27 30.00 14.23
N VAL A 60 -3.63 30.97 13.43
CA VAL A 60 -2.90 31.33 12.20
C VAL A 60 -1.49 31.81 12.53
N SER A 61 -0.48 31.20 11.92
CA SER A 61 0.93 31.64 12.03
C SER A 61 1.66 31.48 10.70
N LYS A 62 2.90 31.95 10.65
CA LYS A 62 3.75 31.84 9.45
C LYS A 62 4.14 30.39 9.08
N ASP A 63 4.00 29.46 10.03
CA ASP A 63 4.22 28.02 9.80
C ASP A 63 2.86 27.30 9.83
N PRO A 64 2.28 26.98 8.65
CA PRO A 64 0.95 26.36 8.55
C PRO A 64 0.89 24.98 9.21
N TYR A 65 1.95 24.17 9.13
CA TYR A 65 1.98 22.84 9.74
C TYR A 65 1.90 22.93 11.27
N ASN A 66 2.74 23.77 11.88
CA ASN A 66 2.73 23.96 13.34
C ASN A 66 1.42 24.62 13.82
N SER A 67 0.87 25.56 13.04
CA SER A 67 -0.45 26.15 13.31
C SER A 67 -1.55 25.10 13.32
N PHE A 68 -1.52 24.20 12.35
CA PHE A 68 -2.49 23.11 12.23
C PHE A 68 -2.34 22.11 13.37
N SER A 69 -1.13 21.71 13.71
CA SER A 69 -0.86 20.81 14.84
C SER A 69 -1.38 21.37 16.18
N LEU A 70 -1.09 22.65 16.46
CA LEU A 70 -1.61 23.33 17.65
C LEU A 70 -3.13 23.44 17.66
N SER A 71 -3.74 23.62 16.48
CA SER A 71 -5.19 23.65 16.35
C SER A 71 -5.81 22.28 16.65
N LEU A 72 -5.21 21.20 16.17
CA LEU A 72 -5.68 19.82 16.48
C LEU A 72 -5.54 19.50 17.97
N ASP A 73 -4.46 19.90 18.63
CA ASP A 73 -4.29 19.70 20.07
C ASP A 73 -5.38 20.42 20.89
N LYS A 74 -5.75 21.65 20.48
CA LYS A 74 -6.86 22.39 21.10
C LYS A 74 -8.19 21.71 20.80
N PHE A 75 -8.38 21.28 19.57
CA PHE A 75 -9.61 20.61 19.14
C PHE A 75 -9.80 19.28 19.89
N ASN A 76 -8.75 18.48 20.07
CA ASN A 76 -8.79 17.28 20.91
C ASN A 76 -9.26 17.58 22.35
N LYS A 77 -8.80 18.68 22.94
CA LYS A 77 -9.24 19.08 24.29
C LYS A 77 -10.75 19.41 24.33
N GLU A 78 -11.25 20.09 23.31
CA GLU A 78 -12.69 20.42 23.25
C GLU A 78 -13.54 19.18 22.94
N ILE A 79 -13.12 18.29 22.03
CA ILE A 79 -13.79 16.99 21.79
C ILE A 79 -13.82 16.15 23.07
N ASN A 80 -12.73 16.09 23.82
CA ASN A 80 -12.67 15.37 25.09
C ASN A 80 -13.61 15.97 26.16
N LYS A 81 -13.84 17.28 26.16
CA LYS A 81 -14.85 17.91 27.05
C LYS A 81 -16.26 17.50 26.63
N LEU A 82 -16.57 17.60 25.33
CA LEU A 82 -17.87 17.19 24.79
C LEU A 82 -18.16 15.72 25.03
N GLY A 83 -17.14 14.86 24.97
CA GLY A 83 -17.26 13.42 25.23
C GLY A 83 -17.64 13.05 26.68
N ARG A 84 -17.62 14.03 27.63
CA ARG A 84 -18.13 13.82 29.00
C ARG A 84 -19.66 13.94 29.06
N ASP A 85 -20.23 14.75 28.16
CA ASP A 85 -21.65 15.08 28.18
C ASP A 85 -22.42 14.34 27.06
N TYR A 86 -21.71 13.87 26.02
CA TYR A 86 -22.29 13.23 24.83
C TYR A 86 -21.55 11.92 24.51
N ASN A 87 -22.29 10.94 24.01
CA ASN A 87 -21.67 9.72 23.48
C ASN A 87 -21.14 9.95 22.07
N LEU A 88 -19.86 10.25 21.94
CA LEU A 88 -19.19 10.57 20.67
C LEU A 88 -18.61 9.35 19.92
N SER A 89 -18.96 8.11 20.31
CA SER A 89 -18.37 6.88 19.74
C SER A 89 -18.51 6.75 18.21
N GLU A 90 -19.52 7.40 17.63
CA GLU A 90 -19.77 7.39 16.18
C GLU A 90 -19.43 8.72 15.49
N LEU A 91 -18.74 9.63 16.18
CA LEU A 91 -18.32 10.89 15.61
C LEU A 91 -17.18 10.67 14.63
N ASN A 92 -17.36 11.19 13.42
CA ASN A 92 -16.33 11.18 12.38
C ASN A 92 -16.07 12.62 11.92
N ILE A 93 -14.78 13.01 11.89
CA ILE A 93 -14.36 14.33 11.47
C ILE A 93 -13.16 14.24 10.55
N PHE A 94 -13.21 14.96 9.45
CA PHE A 94 -12.06 15.29 8.62
C PHE A 94 -11.77 16.78 8.78
N VAL A 95 -10.50 17.12 9.05
CA VAL A 95 -10.02 18.50 9.07
C VAL A 95 -8.77 18.59 8.21
N GLY A 96 -8.74 19.55 7.30
CA GLY A 96 -7.57 19.80 6.45
C GLY A 96 -7.33 21.28 6.22
N ILE A 97 -6.06 21.67 6.04
CA ILE A 97 -5.67 22.99 5.57
C ILE A 97 -4.86 22.87 4.28
N ILE A 98 -5.04 23.83 3.40
CA ILE A 98 -4.35 23.90 2.10
C ILE A 98 -3.61 25.22 2.02
N THR A 99 -2.32 25.15 1.76
CA THR A 99 -1.46 26.32 1.57
C THR A 99 -0.39 26.02 0.51
N GLY A 100 -0.19 26.94 -0.43
CA GLY A 100 0.83 26.81 -1.48
C GLY A 100 0.76 25.49 -2.26
N GLY A 101 -0.43 24.87 -2.40
CA GLY A 101 -0.60 23.58 -3.06
C GLY A 101 -0.31 22.37 -2.16
N THR A 102 0.05 22.57 -0.90
CA THR A 102 0.25 21.49 0.09
C THR A 102 -1.03 21.32 0.90
N LEU A 103 -1.50 20.08 1.01
CA LEU A 103 -2.56 19.67 1.93
C LEU A 103 -1.94 19.10 3.20
N HIS A 104 -2.36 19.60 4.36
CA HIS A 104 -2.16 18.99 5.67
C HIS A 104 -3.53 18.60 6.20
N PHE A 105 -3.72 17.35 6.62
CA PHE A 105 -5.00 16.91 7.14
C PHE A 105 -4.88 15.90 8.27
N SER A 106 -5.95 15.79 9.04
CA SER A 106 -6.11 14.80 10.09
C SER A 106 -7.54 14.27 10.11
N ILE A 107 -7.71 13.06 10.65
CA ILE A 107 -8.98 12.33 10.69
C ILE A 107 -9.25 11.86 12.10
N LEU A 108 -10.51 11.99 12.52
CA LEU A 108 -11.07 11.35 13.71
C LEU A 108 -12.22 10.44 13.26
N GLY A 109 -12.20 9.18 13.66
CA GLY A 109 -13.18 8.19 13.22
C GLY A 109 -12.92 7.63 11.81
N ASN A 110 -13.97 7.24 11.11
CA ASN A 110 -13.87 6.53 9.84
C ASN A 110 -14.06 7.48 8.66
N TYR A 111 -12.95 7.86 8.03
CA TYR A 111 -12.92 8.54 6.74
C TYR A 111 -12.00 7.80 5.80
N SER A 112 -12.37 7.74 4.53
CA SER A 112 -11.48 7.33 3.46
C SER A 112 -10.91 8.56 2.76
N ALA A 113 -9.63 8.53 2.40
CA ALA A 113 -8.99 9.57 1.61
C ALA A 113 -8.02 8.92 0.61
N TYR A 114 -8.28 9.13 -0.67
CA TYR A 114 -7.51 8.53 -1.76
C TYR A 114 -6.85 9.60 -2.61
N LEU A 115 -5.55 9.50 -2.77
CA LEU A 115 -4.78 10.27 -3.75
C LEU A 115 -4.68 9.45 -5.03
N ILE A 116 -5.17 10.02 -6.13
CA ILE A 116 -4.98 9.47 -7.48
C ILE A 116 -3.83 10.24 -8.12
N LYS A 117 -2.72 9.54 -8.34
CA LYS A 117 -1.50 10.08 -8.91
C LYS A 117 -0.85 9.07 -9.83
N ASN A 118 -0.46 9.50 -11.03
CA ASN A 118 0.22 8.64 -12.00
C ASN A 118 -0.50 7.30 -12.24
N ASN A 119 -1.83 7.34 -12.39
CA ASN A 119 -2.69 6.17 -12.58
C ASN A 119 -2.61 5.14 -11.43
N LYS A 120 -2.36 5.61 -10.21
CA LYS A 120 -2.36 4.79 -8.99
C LYS A 120 -3.31 5.40 -7.96
N ILE A 121 -3.99 4.55 -7.22
CA ILE A 121 -4.79 4.94 -6.07
C ILE A 121 -3.96 4.66 -4.83
N ILE A 122 -3.74 5.69 -4.04
CA ILE A 122 -2.98 5.64 -2.79
C ILE A 122 -3.95 6.01 -1.66
N ASN A 123 -4.16 5.11 -0.71
CA ASN A 123 -4.89 5.46 0.50
C ASN A 123 -4.00 6.34 1.37
N ILE A 124 -4.32 7.64 1.46
CA ILE A 124 -3.55 8.60 2.26
C ILE A 124 -4.10 8.77 3.69
N ALA A 125 -5.20 8.06 4.01
CA ALA A 125 -5.78 7.95 5.36
C ALA A 125 -5.37 6.64 6.07
N ASP A 126 -4.59 5.77 5.43
CA ASP A 126 -4.18 4.49 6.00
C ASP A 126 -3.37 4.69 7.29
N GLY A 127 -3.76 3.98 8.35
CA GLY A 127 -3.15 4.08 9.67
C GLY A 127 -3.50 5.35 10.47
N MET A 128 -4.32 6.26 9.93
CA MET A 128 -4.75 7.47 10.66
C MET A 128 -5.94 7.22 11.61
N GLN A 129 -6.63 6.10 11.46
CA GLN A 129 -7.78 5.75 12.30
C GLN A 129 -7.31 5.39 13.71
N GLY A 130 -7.41 6.32 14.64
CA GLY A 130 -7.13 6.10 16.07
C GLY A 130 -8.25 5.30 16.74
N LYS A 131 -7.88 4.47 17.74
CA LYS A 131 -8.87 3.80 18.61
C LYS A 131 -9.52 4.76 19.61
N ASN A 132 -8.98 5.94 19.79
CA ASN A 132 -9.43 6.99 20.70
C ASN A 132 -10.08 8.12 19.91
N LEU A 133 -11.01 8.84 20.56
CA LEU A 133 -11.65 10.05 20.01
C LEU A 133 -10.66 11.25 20.01
N GLU A 134 -9.58 11.13 19.24
CA GLU A 134 -8.57 12.18 19.12
C GLU A 134 -7.88 12.16 17.75
N PHE A 135 -7.50 13.32 17.28
CA PHE A 135 -6.62 13.47 16.13
C PHE A 135 -5.19 13.13 16.54
N SER A 136 -4.70 11.98 16.11
CA SER A 136 -3.39 11.45 16.54
C SER A 136 -2.28 11.69 15.51
N PHE A 137 -2.64 11.89 14.22
CA PHE A 137 -1.68 11.98 13.13
C PHE A 137 -2.05 13.09 12.15
N ILE A 138 -1.03 13.73 11.57
CA ILE A 138 -1.17 14.68 10.47
C ILE A 138 -0.52 14.06 9.23
N SER A 139 -1.31 13.90 8.18
CA SER A 139 -0.79 13.56 6.86
C SER A 139 -0.56 14.84 6.06
N SER A 140 0.55 14.91 5.34
CA SER A 140 0.95 16.10 4.59
C SER A 140 1.51 15.74 3.23
N GLY A 141 1.10 16.47 2.18
CA GLY A 141 1.60 16.23 0.84
C GLY A 141 1.30 17.33 -0.13
N ILE A 142 2.16 17.48 -1.14
CA ILE A 142 1.96 18.44 -2.24
C ILE A 142 1.01 17.81 -3.25
N ILE A 143 -0.02 18.56 -3.62
CA ILE A 143 -0.96 18.21 -4.70
C ILE A 143 -0.42 18.80 -6.00
N ASN A 144 0.17 17.96 -6.85
CA ASN A 144 0.71 18.40 -8.14
C ASN A 144 -0.39 18.57 -9.18
N SER A 145 -0.05 19.23 -10.28
CA SER A 145 -0.96 19.33 -11.42
C SER A 145 -1.35 17.95 -11.95
N GLY A 146 -2.65 17.71 -12.07
CA GLY A 146 -3.22 16.42 -12.48
C GLY A 146 -3.46 15.40 -11.34
N ASP A 147 -3.00 15.68 -10.12
CA ASP A 147 -3.35 14.88 -8.95
C ASP A 147 -4.82 15.14 -8.56
N ASN A 148 -5.52 14.09 -8.13
CA ASN A 148 -6.87 14.18 -7.57
C ASN A 148 -6.89 13.54 -6.20
N ILE A 149 -7.56 14.18 -5.23
CA ILE A 149 -7.79 13.61 -3.91
C ILE A 149 -9.30 13.49 -3.70
N TYR A 150 -9.73 12.28 -3.32
CA TYR A 150 -11.11 11.95 -2.97
C TYR A 150 -11.19 11.70 -1.48
N ILE A 151 -12.04 12.43 -0.77
CA ILE A 151 -12.25 12.31 0.67
C ILE A 151 -13.73 12.00 0.89
N SER A 152 -14.03 10.98 1.68
CA SER A 152 -15.41 10.56 1.93
C SER A 152 -15.59 9.97 3.33
N ASN A 153 -16.78 10.14 3.88
CA ASN A 153 -17.22 9.51 5.12
C ASN A 153 -17.66 8.04 4.93
N ILE A 154 -17.57 7.53 3.70
CA ILE A 154 -17.75 6.12 3.35
C ILE A 154 -16.51 5.57 2.68
N GLU A 155 -16.34 4.25 2.72
CA GLU A 155 -15.28 3.57 1.98
C GLU A 155 -15.64 3.48 0.50
N LEU A 156 -15.12 4.42 -0.32
CA LEU A 156 -15.48 4.55 -1.74
C LEU A 156 -15.20 3.28 -2.55
N LEU A 157 -14.14 2.54 -2.20
CA LEU A 157 -13.76 1.31 -2.91
C LEU A 157 -14.73 0.14 -2.68
N ASN A 158 -15.66 0.26 -1.72
CA ASN A 158 -16.73 -0.72 -1.56
C ASN A 158 -17.84 -0.55 -2.60
N TYR A 159 -17.98 0.63 -3.20
CA TYR A 159 -19.04 0.98 -4.15
C TYR A 159 -18.53 1.17 -5.57
N ILE A 160 -17.28 1.60 -5.72
CA ILE A 160 -16.69 1.96 -7.00
C ILE A 160 -15.40 1.16 -7.19
N SER A 161 -15.27 0.48 -8.32
CA SER A 161 -14.05 -0.27 -8.61
C SER A 161 -12.83 0.67 -8.73
N LYS A 162 -11.64 0.15 -8.46
CA LYS A 162 -10.40 0.92 -8.62
C LYS A 162 -10.24 1.44 -10.05
N ASP A 163 -10.62 0.65 -11.04
CA ASP A 163 -10.52 1.03 -12.44
C ASP A 163 -11.49 2.17 -12.77
N ASP A 164 -12.72 2.15 -12.25
CA ASP A 164 -13.70 3.22 -12.45
C ASP A 164 -13.26 4.53 -11.77
N ILE A 165 -12.70 4.47 -10.55
CA ILE A 165 -12.15 5.67 -9.90
C ILE A 165 -11.00 6.27 -10.72
N LEU A 166 -10.13 5.45 -11.29
CA LEU A 166 -9.06 5.90 -12.17
C LEU A 166 -9.62 6.56 -13.44
N GLU A 167 -10.64 5.97 -14.07
CA GLU A 167 -11.30 6.56 -15.24
C GLU A 167 -11.99 7.89 -14.90
N ILE A 168 -12.73 7.93 -13.80
CA ILE A 168 -13.39 9.15 -13.31
C ILE A 168 -12.36 10.26 -13.03
N SER A 169 -11.20 9.89 -12.50
CA SER A 169 -10.13 10.85 -12.19
C SER A 169 -9.59 11.58 -13.43
N LEU A 170 -9.69 10.98 -14.60
CA LEU A 170 -9.25 11.54 -15.88
C LEU A 170 -10.21 12.61 -16.43
N ILE A 171 -11.41 12.74 -15.91
CA ILE A 171 -12.36 13.78 -16.30
C ILE A 171 -11.85 15.09 -15.70
N ASP A 172 -11.71 16.17 -16.49
CA ASP A 172 -11.21 17.43 -15.96
C ASP A 172 -12.25 18.21 -15.13
N ASP A 173 -13.53 18.01 -15.44
CA ASP A 173 -14.66 18.67 -14.78
C ASP A 173 -15.00 17.95 -13.47
N THR A 174 -14.66 18.55 -12.36
CA THR A 174 -14.85 17.98 -11.02
C THR A 174 -16.33 17.77 -10.69
N THR A 175 -17.22 18.63 -11.20
CA THR A 175 -18.67 18.46 -11.03
C THR A 175 -19.16 17.19 -11.72
N LYS A 176 -18.65 16.92 -12.93
CA LYS A 176 -19.00 15.67 -13.64
C LYS A 176 -18.46 14.44 -12.95
N LYS A 177 -17.25 14.51 -12.37
CA LYS A 177 -16.71 13.41 -11.55
C LYS A 177 -17.68 13.08 -10.42
N LEU A 178 -18.09 14.09 -9.67
CA LEU A 178 -19.04 13.94 -8.56
C LEU A 178 -20.39 13.37 -9.03
N ASP A 179 -20.92 13.86 -10.16
CA ASP A 179 -22.20 13.36 -10.70
C ASP A 179 -22.15 11.89 -11.11
N ILE A 180 -21.00 11.41 -11.61
CA ILE A 180 -20.80 10.01 -11.97
C ILE A 180 -20.70 9.16 -10.72
N ILE A 181 -19.88 9.56 -9.75
CA ILE A 181 -19.72 8.86 -8.47
C ILE A 181 -21.07 8.74 -7.76
N GLU A 182 -21.83 9.83 -7.70
CA GLU A 182 -23.16 9.86 -7.11
C GLU A 182 -24.11 8.84 -7.75
N LYS A 183 -24.12 8.77 -9.09
CA LYS A 183 -24.97 7.80 -9.79
C LYS A 183 -24.59 6.36 -9.49
N ILE A 184 -23.30 6.07 -9.40
CA ILE A 184 -22.82 4.72 -9.08
C ILE A 184 -23.25 4.36 -7.66
N ILE A 185 -22.99 5.22 -6.67
CA ILE A 185 -23.35 4.95 -5.28
C ILE A 185 -24.89 4.84 -5.10
N ALA A 186 -25.66 5.71 -5.77
CA ALA A 186 -27.12 5.66 -5.71
C ALA A 186 -27.72 4.39 -6.33
N SER A 187 -27.01 3.72 -7.25
CA SER A 187 -27.46 2.47 -7.86
C SER A 187 -27.29 1.25 -6.94
N GLU A 188 -26.48 1.35 -5.88
CA GLU A 188 -26.12 0.26 -4.95
C GLU A 188 -27.03 0.19 -3.71
N GLU A 189 -28.21 0.82 -3.73
CA GLU A 189 -29.19 0.82 -2.62
C GLU A 189 -28.58 1.14 -1.24
N THR A 190 -27.69 2.13 -1.19
CA THR A 190 -27.02 2.52 0.06
C THR A 190 -27.96 3.22 1.02
N GLU A 191 -28.06 2.72 2.25
CA GLU A 191 -28.71 3.45 3.36
C GLU A 191 -27.74 4.47 3.96
N GLY A 192 -28.16 5.73 4.11
CA GLY A 192 -27.42 6.77 4.82
C GLY A 192 -27.00 7.98 3.95
N GLN A 193 -26.49 9.02 4.63
CA GLN A 193 -25.96 10.19 3.98
C GLN A 193 -24.46 10.05 3.75
N TYR A 194 -23.99 10.38 2.55
CA TYR A 194 -22.58 10.46 2.26
C TYR A 194 -22.22 11.83 1.67
N ASP A 195 -21.03 12.28 1.99
CA ASP A 195 -20.43 13.47 1.40
C ASP A 195 -19.08 13.12 0.79
N ILE A 196 -18.82 13.62 -0.39
CA ILE A 196 -17.57 13.44 -1.10
C ILE A 196 -16.96 14.80 -1.39
N ILE A 197 -15.68 14.94 -1.05
CA ILE A 197 -14.88 16.11 -1.39
C ILE A 197 -13.87 15.67 -2.46
N ILE A 198 -13.79 16.41 -3.55
CA ILE A 198 -12.74 16.23 -4.55
C ILE A 198 -11.86 17.46 -4.55
N LEU A 199 -10.56 17.24 -4.36
CA LEU A 199 -9.52 18.24 -4.53
C LEU A 199 -8.79 17.96 -5.85
N ASN A 200 -8.76 18.93 -6.75
CA ASN A 200 -8.08 18.82 -8.04
C ASN A 200 -7.19 20.03 -8.27
N ASN A 201 -5.95 19.80 -8.67
CA ASN A 201 -5.05 20.86 -9.11
C ASN A 201 -5.05 20.93 -10.66
N ALA A 202 -6.03 21.66 -11.21
CA ALA A 202 -6.15 21.83 -12.65
C ALA A 202 -5.06 22.76 -13.20
N SER A 203 -4.40 22.36 -14.28
CA SER A 203 -3.48 23.25 -15.00
C SER A 203 -4.25 24.28 -15.84
N GLU A 204 -3.86 25.54 -15.79
CA GLU A 204 -4.55 26.68 -16.46
C GLU A 204 -4.58 26.62 -18.01
N LYS A 205 -4.11 25.57 -18.68
CA LYS A 205 -3.85 25.59 -20.13
C LYS A 205 -4.85 24.85 -21.04
N VAL A 206 -6.02 24.38 -20.57
CA VAL A 206 -6.92 23.55 -21.40
C VAL A 206 -8.33 24.11 -21.58
N ILE A 207 -8.59 25.38 -21.33
CA ILE A 207 -9.96 25.91 -21.35
C ILE A 207 -10.47 26.36 -22.75
N GLU A 208 -9.61 26.49 -23.75
CA GLU A 208 -10.05 27.17 -25.01
C GLU A 208 -10.77 26.31 -26.06
N ASN A 209 -10.82 24.96 -25.95
CA ASN A 209 -11.36 24.13 -27.07
C ASN A 209 -12.56 23.22 -26.72
N ARG A 210 -13.26 23.40 -25.62
CA ARG A 210 -14.26 22.43 -25.12
C ARG A 210 -15.73 22.79 -25.35
N ALA A 211 -16.07 24.06 -25.54
CA ALA A 211 -17.44 24.45 -25.84
C ALA A 211 -17.95 23.76 -27.14
N ASP A 212 -17.09 23.63 -28.13
CA ASP A 212 -17.36 23.00 -29.42
C ASP A 212 -17.66 21.49 -29.33
N TYR A 213 -17.04 20.78 -28.39
CA TYR A 213 -17.17 19.33 -28.26
C TYR A 213 -18.49 18.92 -27.58
N VAL A 214 -18.90 19.66 -26.55
CA VAL A 214 -20.18 19.42 -25.86
C VAL A 214 -21.36 19.78 -26.77
N GLU A 215 -21.24 20.82 -27.58
CA GLU A 215 -22.28 21.22 -28.54
C GLU A 215 -22.40 20.20 -29.69
N LYS A 216 -21.27 19.62 -30.13
CA LYS A 216 -21.24 18.55 -31.14
C LYS A 216 -21.87 17.25 -30.61
N ILE A 217 -21.67 16.90 -29.35
CA ILE A 217 -22.32 15.74 -28.70
C ILE A 217 -23.82 15.97 -28.59
N LYS A 218 -24.28 17.14 -28.18
CA LYS A 218 -25.70 17.48 -28.12
C LYS A 218 -26.37 17.43 -29.48
N LYS A 219 -25.71 17.93 -30.52
CA LYS A 219 -26.21 17.92 -31.91
C LYS A 219 -26.30 16.51 -32.47
N ASN A 220 -25.31 15.65 -32.20
CA ASN A 220 -25.33 14.25 -32.61
C ASN A 220 -26.41 13.43 -31.85
N PHE A 221 -26.69 13.76 -30.60
CA PHE A 221 -27.75 13.13 -29.80
C PHE A 221 -29.16 13.47 -30.35
N LEU A 222 -29.38 14.71 -30.77
CA LEU A 222 -30.65 15.13 -31.42
C LEU A 222 -30.87 14.43 -32.76
N VAL A 223 -29.83 14.32 -33.59
CA VAL A 223 -29.89 13.60 -34.87
C VAL A 223 -30.16 12.10 -34.71
N LEU A 224 -29.63 11.49 -33.63
CA LEU A 224 -29.90 10.09 -33.29
C LEU A 224 -31.34 9.86 -32.83
N LYS A 225 -31.89 10.79 -32.01
CA LYS A 225 -33.29 10.75 -31.57
C LYS A 225 -34.24 10.76 -32.79
N ASP A 226 -34.00 11.63 -33.76
CA ASP A 226 -34.84 11.75 -34.94
C ASP A 226 -34.73 10.52 -35.86
N ARG A 227 -33.53 9.93 -36.03
CA ARG A 227 -33.34 8.68 -36.76
C ARG A 227 -33.98 7.45 -36.12
N MET A 228 -34.01 7.36 -34.79
CA MET A 228 -34.66 6.26 -34.07
C MET A 228 -36.20 6.28 -34.20
N VAL A 229 -36.80 7.45 -34.35
CA VAL A 229 -38.25 7.59 -34.55
C VAL A 229 -38.69 7.20 -35.96
N GLU A 230 -37.81 7.31 -36.95
CA GLU A 230 -38.12 7.02 -38.36
C GLU A 230 -37.82 5.56 -38.80
N ASP A 231 -37.13 4.75 -37.98
CA ASP A 231 -36.79 3.37 -38.37
C ASP A 231 -38.00 2.41 -38.28
N LYS A 232 -38.56 2.08 -39.44
CA LYS A 232 -39.70 1.17 -39.62
C LYS A 232 -39.48 -0.22 -38.96
N ARG A 233 -38.22 -0.67 -38.78
CA ARG A 233 -37.90 -1.95 -38.15
C ARG A 233 -38.14 -1.93 -36.63
N ILE A 234 -37.82 -0.83 -35.98
CA ILE A 234 -38.07 -0.66 -34.55
C ILE A 234 -39.56 -0.60 -34.26
N ASN A 235 -40.32 0.11 -35.06
CA ASN A 235 -41.77 0.18 -34.93
C ASN A 235 -42.45 -1.18 -35.15
N SER A 236 -41.96 -2.03 -36.08
CA SER A 236 -42.52 -3.37 -36.26
C SER A 236 -42.23 -4.33 -35.10
N ILE A 237 -41.12 -4.15 -34.37
CA ILE A 237 -40.80 -4.93 -33.19
C ILE A 237 -41.68 -4.49 -32.02
N ILE A 238 -41.92 -3.19 -31.84
CA ILE A 238 -42.80 -2.65 -30.83
C ILE A 238 -44.24 -3.10 -31.02
N GLU A 239 -44.72 -3.14 -32.27
CA GLU A 239 -46.09 -3.64 -32.56
C GLU A 239 -46.23 -5.14 -32.31
N ARG A 240 -45.23 -5.98 -32.59
CA ARG A 240 -45.21 -7.40 -32.27
C ARG A 240 -45.26 -7.61 -30.74
N ILE A 241 -44.44 -6.89 -29.98
CA ILE A 241 -44.43 -6.98 -28.52
C ILE A 241 -45.79 -6.57 -27.90
N LYS A 242 -46.45 -5.56 -28.47
CA LYS A 242 -47.81 -5.13 -28.01
C LYS A 242 -48.90 -6.16 -28.27
N LYS A 243 -48.71 -7.03 -29.28
CA LYS A 243 -49.72 -8.02 -29.67
C LYS A 243 -49.65 -9.31 -28.89
N ASP A 244 -48.48 -9.67 -28.37
CA ASP A 244 -48.21 -10.97 -27.71
C ASP A 244 -48.11 -10.91 -26.19
N VAL A 245 -48.25 -9.74 -25.54
CA VAL A 245 -48.08 -9.56 -24.10
C VAL A 245 -49.34 -8.93 -23.45
N ASP A 246 -49.94 -9.64 -22.51
CA ASP A 246 -51.04 -9.14 -21.69
C ASP A 246 -50.54 -8.11 -20.66
N PHE A 247 -50.75 -6.82 -20.97
CA PHE A 247 -50.30 -5.69 -20.16
C PHE A 247 -51.14 -5.41 -18.89
N GLU A 248 -52.22 -6.16 -18.63
CA GLU A 248 -53.04 -5.93 -17.42
C GLU A 248 -52.50 -6.60 -16.15
N ASN A 249 -51.62 -7.58 -16.31
CA ASN A 249 -51.05 -8.28 -15.14
C ASN A 249 -49.95 -7.47 -14.47
N LYS A 250 -50.13 -7.18 -13.17
CA LYS A 250 -49.25 -6.35 -12.33
C LYS A 250 -47.79 -6.86 -12.27
N TYR A 251 -47.61 -8.17 -12.29
CA TYR A 251 -46.26 -8.79 -12.26
C TYR A 251 -45.55 -8.71 -13.62
N ILE A 252 -46.29 -8.71 -14.71
CA ILE A 252 -45.77 -8.53 -16.06
C ILE A 252 -45.34 -7.07 -16.27
N LYS A 253 -46.07 -6.08 -15.73
CA LYS A 253 -45.71 -4.66 -15.76
C LYS A 253 -44.39 -4.40 -15.06
N VAL A 254 -44.11 -5.00 -13.90
CA VAL A 254 -42.85 -4.84 -13.15
C VAL A 254 -41.69 -5.57 -13.87
N GLY A 255 -41.92 -6.81 -14.34
CA GLY A 255 -40.90 -7.56 -15.08
C GLY A 255 -40.53 -6.94 -16.43
N LEU A 256 -41.49 -6.39 -17.16
CA LEU A 256 -41.24 -5.71 -18.43
C LEU A 256 -40.56 -4.35 -18.25
N PHE A 257 -40.83 -3.65 -17.16
CA PHE A 257 -40.17 -2.37 -16.86
C PHE A 257 -38.69 -2.60 -16.52
N SER A 258 -38.37 -3.60 -15.70
CA SER A 258 -36.99 -3.96 -15.37
C SER A 258 -36.24 -4.54 -16.57
N THR A 259 -36.86 -5.43 -17.35
CA THR A 259 -36.24 -5.98 -18.58
C THR A 259 -36.11 -4.93 -19.66
N GLY A 260 -37.06 -4.01 -19.81
CA GLY A 260 -37.00 -2.89 -20.73
C GLY A 260 -35.88 -1.92 -20.43
N VAL A 261 -35.61 -1.64 -19.16
CA VAL A 261 -34.47 -0.78 -18.73
C VAL A 261 -33.14 -1.47 -19.01
N VAL A 262 -33.00 -2.74 -18.67
CA VAL A 262 -31.75 -3.50 -18.92
C VAL A 262 -31.49 -3.64 -20.42
N VAL A 263 -32.52 -3.94 -21.22
CA VAL A 263 -32.41 -4.02 -22.69
C VAL A 263 -32.12 -2.65 -23.29
N SER A 264 -32.71 -1.57 -22.75
CA SER A 264 -32.42 -0.20 -23.22
C SER A 264 -30.99 0.22 -22.89
N VAL A 265 -30.50 -0.10 -21.71
CA VAL A 265 -29.10 0.17 -21.30
C VAL A 265 -28.13 -0.66 -22.13
N PHE A 266 -28.44 -1.94 -22.37
CA PHE A 266 -27.61 -2.79 -23.25
C PHE A 266 -27.60 -2.33 -24.71
N PHE A 267 -28.75 -1.91 -25.26
CA PHE A 267 -28.81 -1.30 -26.59
C PHE A 267 -28.12 0.06 -26.65
N LEU A 268 -28.24 0.88 -25.60
CA LEU A 268 -27.48 2.13 -25.51
C LEU A 268 -25.98 1.87 -25.48
N TYR A 269 -25.55 0.86 -24.73
CA TYR A 269 -24.15 0.41 -24.70
C TYR A 269 -23.67 -0.08 -26.07
N LEU A 270 -24.45 -0.90 -26.78
CA LEU A 270 -24.12 -1.36 -28.11
C LEU A 270 -24.12 -0.22 -29.15
N ILE A 271 -25.04 0.76 -29.03
CA ILE A 271 -25.07 1.94 -29.89
C ILE A 271 -23.89 2.84 -29.62
N ILE A 272 -23.59 3.10 -28.33
CA ILE A 272 -22.42 3.90 -27.94
C ILE A 272 -21.13 3.22 -28.35
N SER A 273 -20.98 1.90 -28.12
CA SER A 273 -19.80 1.15 -28.55
C SER A 273 -19.68 1.06 -30.06
N GLY A 274 -20.81 0.92 -30.79
CA GLY A 274 -20.83 0.91 -32.26
C GLY A 274 -20.52 2.29 -32.83
N ILE A 275 -21.03 3.37 -32.26
CA ILE A 275 -20.78 4.76 -32.69
C ILE A 275 -19.35 5.16 -32.35
N VAL A 276 -18.88 4.81 -31.14
CA VAL A 276 -17.49 5.07 -30.76
C VAL A 276 -16.54 4.32 -31.68
N ASN A 277 -16.83 3.04 -31.99
CA ASN A 277 -16.00 2.28 -32.95
C ASN A 277 -16.09 2.77 -34.41
N GLN A 278 -17.23 3.27 -34.88
CA GLN A 278 -17.36 3.73 -36.28
C GLN A 278 -16.94 5.20 -36.48
N ASN A 279 -17.21 6.10 -35.54
CA ASN A 279 -16.87 7.52 -35.69
C ASN A 279 -15.47 7.87 -35.20
N VAL A 280 -14.92 7.08 -34.28
CA VAL A 280 -13.53 7.26 -33.82
C VAL A 280 -12.54 6.72 -34.83
N SER A 281 -12.90 5.65 -35.58
CA SER A 281 -12.02 5.09 -36.62
C SER A 281 -11.83 5.98 -37.86
N SER A 282 -12.73 6.92 -38.13
CA SER A 282 -12.65 7.81 -39.30
C SER A 282 -11.96 9.16 -39.05
N SER A 283 -11.69 9.53 -37.78
CA SER A 283 -11.07 10.83 -37.40
C SER A 283 -9.77 10.71 -36.60
N ILE A 284 -9.35 9.49 -36.24
CA ILE A 284 -8.10 9.28 -35.54
C ILE A 284 -6.96 9.29 -36.57
N PRO A 285 -5.96 10.18 -36.40
CA PRO A 285 -4.82 10.18 -37.29
C PRO A 285 -4.13 8.82 -37.26
N VAL A 286 -3.92 8.23 -38.42
CA VAL A 286 -3.18 6.96 -38.63
C VAL A 286 -1.83 6.99 -37.91
N GLU A 287 -1.29 8.16 -37.72
CA GLU A 287 -0.06 8.45 -36.95
C GLU A 287 -0.05 7.81 -35.56
N TYR A 288 -1.10 7.98 -34.74
CA TYR A 288 -1.10 7.45 -33.37
C TYR A 288 -1.22 5.93 -33.32
N LYS A 289 -1.92 5.33 -34.29
CA LYS A 289 -1.94 3.88 -34.42
C LYS A 289 -0.55 3.34 -34.82
N ASN A 290 0.15 4.05 -35.70
CA ASN A 290 1.51 3.69 -36.10
C ASN A 290 2.49 3.81 -34.93
N LYS A 291 2.34 4.81 -34.02
CA LYS A 291 3.15 4.93 -32.81
C LYS A 291 2.98 3.73 -31.86
N LEU A 292 1.76 3.20 -31.68
CA LEU A 292 1.55 1.98 -30.89
C LEU A 292 2.16 0.73 -31.56
N ILE A 293 2.05 0.63 -32.87
CA ILE A 293 2.69 -0.46 -33.63
C ILE A 293 4.21 -0.37 -33.49
N GLU A 294 4.78 0.82 -33.61
CA GLU A 294 6.21 1.05 -33.42
C GLU A 294 6.65 0.71 -31.99
N ALA A 295 5.91 1.15 -30.97
CA ALA A 295 6.16 0.80 -29.59
C ALA A 295 6.12 -0.73 -29.38
N GLN A 296 5.14 -1.42 -29.95
CA GLN A 296 5.05 -2.89 -29.89
C GLN A 296 6.27 -3.55 -30.54
N MET A 297 6.69 -3.10 -31.71
CA MET A 297 7.89 -3.62 -32.41
C MET A 297 9.16 -3.40 -31.58
N ILE A 298 9.29 -2.24 -30.92
CA ILE A 298 10.41 -1.97 -30.00
C ILE A 298 10.38 -2.99 -28.86
N LEU A 299 9.23 -3.21 -28.21
CA LEU A 299 9.09 -4.14 -27.09
C LEU A 299 9.39 -5.61 -27.50
N GLU A 300 8.95 -6.05 -28.66
CA GLU A 300 9.25 -7.39 -29.19
C GLU A 300 10.74 -7.61 -29.42
N ARG A 301 11.46 -6.58 -29.93
CA ARG A 301 12.92 -6.62 -30.07
C ARG A 301 13.62 -6.58 -28.72
N THR A 302 13.15 -5.74 -27.82
CA THR A 302 13.71 -5.54 -26.46
C THR A 302 13.69 -6.84 -25.63
N ASN A 303 12.73 -7.72 -25.85
CA ASN A 303 12.70 -9.04 -25.23
C ASN A 303 13.94 -9.89 -25.53
N LYS A 304 14.63 -9.65 -26.64
CA LYS A 304 15.90 -10.32 -27.02
C LYS A 304 17.13 -9.69 -26.35
N ASP A 305 17.01 -8.45 -25.86
CA ASP A 305 18.10 -7.65 -25.31
C ASP A 305 18.17 -7.68 -23.78
N LEU A 306 17.45 -8.61 -23.12
CA LEU A 306 17.42 -8.74 -21.66
C LEU A 306 18.82 -8.85 -21.00
N GLY A 307 19.82 -9.33 -21.75
CA GLY A 307 21.21 -9.44 -21.30
C GLY A 307 22.00 -8.13 -21.31
N ASN A 308 21.55 -7.11 -22.06
CA ASN A 308 22.19 -5.79 -22.11
C ASN A 308 21.24 -4.74 -21.50
N LYS A 309 21.40 -4.47 -20.21
CA LYS A 309 20.51 -3.59 -19.44
C LYS A 309 20.42 -2.18 -20.02
N ASP A 310 21.52 -1.62 -20.55
CA ASP A 310 21.52 -0.24 -21.06
C ASP A 310 20.68 -0.14 -22.34
N ILE A 311 20.85 -1.06 -23.29
CA ILE A 311 20.03 -1.14 -24.51
C ILE A 311 18.59 -1.42 -24.13
N PHE A 312 18.36 -2.38 -23.23
CA PHE A 312 17.01 -2.72 -22.74
C PHE A 312 16.28 -1.50 -22.21
N TYR A 313 16.85 -0.76 -21.26
CA TYR A 313 16.17 0.39 -20.67
C TYR A 313 16.04 1.58 -21.62
N ALA A 314 16.97 1.78 -22.55
CA ALA A 314 16.85 2.76 -23.60
C ALA A 314 15.65 2.45 -24.52
N ASN A 315 15.50 1.19 -24.94
CA ASN A 315 14.38 0.73 -25.74
C ASN A 315 13.04 0.84 -25.01
N ILE A 316 12.98 0.42 -23.72
CA ILE A 316 11.80 0.59 -22.88
C ILE A 316 11.38 2.06 -22.80
N LYS A 317 12.32 2.98 -22.56
CA LYS A 317 12.05 4.41 -22.50
C LYS A 317 11.50 4.95 -23.81
N ASN A 318 12.05 4.51 -24.95
CA ASN A 318 11.53 4.89 -26.27
C ASN A 318 10.11 4.40 -26.49
N ALA A 319 9.81 3.14 -26.14
CA ALA A 319 8.46 2.60 -26.23
C ALA A 319 7.48 3.34 -25.29
N GLU A 320 7.90 3.64 -24.04
CA GLU A 320 7.09 4.41 -23.09
C GLU A 320 6.74 5.79 -23.63
N ASN A 321 7.71 6.50 -24.24
CA ASN A 321 7.46 7.83 -24.82
C ASN A 321 6.38 7.76 -25.94
N LEU A 322 6.48 6.81 -26.85
CA LEU A 322 5.49 6.62 -27.93
C LEU A 322 4.09 6.30 -27.35
N ILE A 323 4.04 5.43 -26.35
CA ILE A 323 2.78 5.03 -25.69
C ILE A 323 2.18 6.23 -24.94
N PHE A 324 3.00 7.03 -24.24
CA PHE A 324 2.52 8.20 -23.49
C PHE A 324 1.99 9.30 -24.42
N GLU A 325 2.61 9.51 -25.58
CA GLU A 325 2.08 10.44 -26.58
C GLU A 325 0.67 10.06 -27.05
N VAL A 326 0.40 8.75 -27.22
CA VAL A 326 -0.92 8.24 -27.56
C VAL A 326 -1.89 8.34 -26.39
N ARG A 327 -1.44 7.95 -25.19
CA ARG A 327 -2.21 8.05 -23.94
C ARG A 327 -2.68 9.48 -23.68
N ASP A 328 -1.79 10.46 -23.86
CA ASP A 328 -2.08 11.87 -23.60
C ASP A 328 -3.14 12.46 -24.56
N LYS A 329 -3.38 11.79 -25.69
CA LYS A 329 -4.50 12.07 -26.60
C LYS A 329 -5.79 11.34 -26.22
N GLN A 330 -5.76 10.49 -25.19
CA GLN A 330 -6.92 9.71 -24.71
C GLN A 330 -7.53 8.80 -25.80
N ILE A 331 -6.71 8.25 -26.68
CA ILE A 331 -7.11 7.36 -27.75
C ILE A 331 -6.42 6.00 -27.61
N PHE A 332 -7.04 4.92 -28.07
CA PHE A 332 -6.52 3.55 -28.01
C PHE A 332 -6.14 3.09 -26.59
N LEU A 333 -6.88 3.53 -25.56
CA LEU A 333 -6.54 3.30 -24.14
C LEU A 333 -6.36 1.82 -23.79
N ASN A 334 -7.13 0.92 -24.41
CA ASN A 334 -6.97 -0.52 -24.19
C ASN A 334 -5.64 -1.06 -24.74
N ASP A 335 -5.19 -0.56 -25.89
CA ASP A 335 -3.91 -0.98 -26.46
C ASP A 335 -2.74 -0.34 -25.69
N VAL A 336 -2.88 0.90 -25.26
CA VAL A 336 -1.97 1.58 -24.33
C VAL A 336 -1.82 0.75 -23.04
N LYS A 337 -2.93 0.34 -22.41
CA LYS A 337 -2.91 -0.49 -21.18
C LYS A 337 -2.19 -1.82 -21.41
N LYS A 338 -2.46 -2.49 -22.51
CA LYS A 338 -1.79 -3.77 -22.88
C LYS A 338 -0.27 -3.59 -23.02
N LEU A 339 0.17 -2.54 -23.73
CA LEU A 339 1.59 -2.28 -23.94
C LEU A 339 2.30 -1.86 -22.65
N LEU A 340 1.67 -1.04 -21.79
CA LEU A 340 2.22 -0.70 -20.46
C LEU A 340 2.32 -1.93 -19.55
N ASN A 341 1.34 -2.83 -19.57
CA ASN A 341 1.43 -4.11 -18.87
C ASN A 341 2.57 -4.98 -19.42
N HIS A 342 2.75 -5.02 -20.73
CA HIS A 342 3.88 -5.74 -21.35
C HIS A 342 5.23 -5.14 -20.90
N ILE A 343 5.36 -3.81 -20.88
CA ILE A 343 6.54 -3.13 -20.33
C ILE A 343 6.79 -3.55 -18.87
N SER A 344 5.75 -3.58 -18.04
CA SER A 344 5.87 -4.01 -16.64
C SER A 344 6.41 -5.43 -16.52
N ILE A 345 5.91 -6.35 -17.35
CA ILE A 345 6.40 -7.74 -17.40
C ILE A 345 7.86 -7.79 -17.84
N LEU A 346 8.23 -7.10 -18.92
CA LEU A 346 9.62 -7.05 -19.38
C LEU A 346 10.58 -6.45 -18.34
N LYS A 347 10.17 -5.38 -17.66
CA LYS A 347 10.96 -4.79 -16.55
C LYS A 347 11.13 -5.78 -15.39
N LYS A 348 10.09 -6.55 -15.03
CA LYS A 348 10.21 -7.61 -14.03
C LYS A 348 11.20 -8.68 -14.46
N GLN A 349 11.11 -9.15 -15.70
CA GLN A 349 12.03 -10.16 -16.25
C GLN A 349 13.49 -9.65 -16.30
N ALA A 350 13.73 -8.43 -16.77
CA ALA A 350 15.07 -7.82 -16.83
C ALA A 350 15.68 -7.62 -15.44
N ASN A 351 14.84 -7.41 -14.43
CA ASN A 351 15.27 -7.26 -13.05
C ASN A 351 15.27 -8.59 -12.27
N GLY A 352 14.97 -9.71 -12.92
CA GLY A 352 14.92 -11.01 -12.25
C GLY A 352 13.87 -11.08 -11.15
N ILE A 353 12.68 -10.44 -11.35
CA ILE A 353 11.60 -10.43 -10.37
C ILE A 353 10.63 -11.55 -10.71
N GLU A 354 10.57 -12.55 -9.83
CA GLU A 354 9.59 -13.62 -9.87
C GLU A 354 8.43 -13.34 -8.93
N THR A 355 7.21 -13.41 -9.44
CA THR A 355 6.01 -13.14 -8.66
C THR A 355 5.31 -14.44 -8.26
N PHE A 356 4.78 -14.48 -7.03
CA PHE A 356 4.03 -15.63 -6.52
C PHE A 356 2.78 -15.19 -5.76
N GLU A 357 1.81 -16.10 -5.73
CA GLU A 357 0.53 -15.89 -5.04
C GLU A 357 0.51 -16.60 -3.68
N LEU A 358 0.04 -15.89 -2.65
CA LEU A 358 -0.19 -16.42 -1.31
C LEU A 358 -1.69 -16.70 -1.13
N SER A 359 -2.19 -17.76 -1.75
CA SER A 359 -3.58 -18.16 -1.63
C SER A 359 -3.83 -18.97 -0.35
N LYS A 360 -5.02 -18.81 0.24
CA LYS A 360 -5.39 -19.41 1.53
C LYS A 360 -5.27 -20.95 1.55
N ASP A 361 -5.62 -21.59 0.45
CA ASP A 361 -5.53 -23.05 0.26
C ASP A 361 -4.09 -23.58 0.21
N LYS A 362 -3.10 -22.71 0.02
CA LYS A 362 -1.66 -23.04 0.04
C LYS A 362 -0.98 -22.72 1.37
N ALA A 363 -1.71 -22.17 2.34
CA ALA A 363 -1.15 -21.86 3.65
C ALA A 363 -0.76 -23.15 4.41
N LEU A 364 0.42 -23.13 5.02
CA LEU A 364 0.79 -24.16 6.00
C LEU A 364 -0.12 -24.07 7.22
N ILE A 365 -0.34 -22.85 7.70
CA ILE A 365 -1.24 -22.53 8.81
C ILE A 365 -1.89 -21.16 8.55
N GLU A 366 -3.16 -21.03 8.91
CA GLU A 366 -3.86 -19.74 8.92
C GLU A 366 -3.56 -19.01 10.22
N LEU A 367 -3.30 -17.70 10.10
CA LEU A 367 -3.08 -16.81 11.23
C LEU A 367 -4.13 -15.69 11.18
N ASN A 368 -4.78 -15.44 12.31
CA ASN A 368 -5.77 -14.37 12.44
C ASN A 368 -5.19 -13.26 13.31
N ASN A 369 -4.65 -12.21 12.70
CA ASN A 369 -4.09 -11.04 13.39
C ASN A 369 -3.06 -11.38 14.48
N PHE A 370 -2.25 -12.40 14.24
CA PHE A 370 -1.25 -12.89 15.21
C PHE A 370 -0.08 -11.92 15.39
N GLY A 371 0.10 -10.96 14.46
CA GLY A 371 1.22 -10.02 14.49
C GLY A 371 2.55 -10.74 14.31
N LEU A 372 2.65 -11.61 13.31
CA LEU A 372 3.82 -12.46 13.05
C LEU A 372 5.09 -11.62 12.87
N GLY A 373 6.13 -11.93 13.66
CA GLY A 373 7.44 -11.27 13.64
C GLY A 373 8.62 -12.22 13.37
N GLY A 374 8.44 -13.52 13.60
CA GLY A 374 9.48 -14.54 13.42
C GLY A 374 8.93 -15.88 12.99
N ILE A 375 9.71 -16.60 12.20
CA ILE A 375 9.45 -17.99 11.77
C ILE A 375 10.74 -18.77 12.00
N PHE A 376 10.63 -19.92 12.67
CA PHE A 376 11.77 -20.78 12.98
C PHE A 376 11.44 -22.24 12.72
N GLU A 377 12.44 -22.99 12.29
CA GLU A 377 12.37 -24.46 12.15
C GLU A 377 13.29 -25.12 13.16
N LEU A 378 12.72 -25.97 14.02
CA LEU A 378 13.43 -26.79 14.97
C LEU A 378 13.03 -28.26 14.80
N GLN A 379 13.99 -29.13 14.48
CA GLN A 379 13.75 -30.57 14.27
C GLN A 379 12.63 -30.85 13.24
N LYS A 380 12.63 -30.12 12.12
CA LYS A 380 11.62 -30.19 11.04
C LYS A 380 10.19 -29.78 11.47
N LYS A 381 10.06 -29.03 12.56
CA LYS A 381 8.81 -28.46 13.05
C LYS A 381 8.91 -26.95 13.04
N TYR A 382 7.85 -26.28 12.60
CA TYR A 382 7.83 -24.82 12.56
C TYR A 382 7.26 -24.22 13.85
N TYR A 383 7.84 -23.10 14.24
CA TYR A 383 7.38 -22.24 15.32
C TYR A 383 7.20 -20.83 14.78
N PHE A 384 6.07 -20.23 15.09
CA PHE A 384 5.67 -18.91 14.62
C PHE A 384 5.64 -17.98 15.82
N VAL A 385 6.51 -16.97 15.80
CA VAL A 385 6.62 -15.98 16.88
C VAL A 385 5.81 -14.76 16.48
N GLY A 386 4.78 -14.48 17.26
CA GLY A 386 3.91 -13.32 17.09
C GLY A 386 4.18 -12.25 18.13
N LYS A 387 3.38 -11.18 18.04
CA LYS A 387 3.46 -10.05 18.96
C LYS A 387 3.26 -10.46 20.42
N ASN A 388 2.31 -11.36 20.71
CA ASN A 388 1.86 -11.68 22.07
C ASN A 388 2.14 -13.13 22.48
N GLY A 389 2.79 -13.94 21.63
CA GLY A 389 3.04 -15.34 21.93
C GLY A 389 3.66 -16.13 20.79
N ILE A 390 3.72 -17.45 20.95
CA ILE A 390 4.24 -18.40 19.99
C ILE A 390 3.16 -19.39 19.62
N ILE A 391 3.05 -19.74 18.34
CA ILE A 391 2.26 -20.87 17.85
C ILE A 391 3.24 -21.95 17.38
N GLY A 392 3.08 -23.17 17.87
CA GLY A 392 3.93 -24.31 17.48
C GLY A 392 4.03 -25.36 18.58
N PRO A 393 4.68 -26.51 18.31
CA PRO A 393 5.21 -26.88 17.01
C PRO A 393 4.11 -27.10 15.99
N TYR A 394 4.33 -26.64 14.75
CA TYR A 394 3.46 -26.97 13.63
C TYR A 394 4.01 -28.22 12.92
N ILE A 395 3.15 -29.21 12.80
CA ILE A 395 3.36 -30.44 12.03
C ILE A 395 2.17 -30.55 11.08
N LYS A 396 2.42 -30.85 9.81
CA LYS A 396 1.33 -30.95 8.81
C LYS A 396 0.30 -32.00 9.23
N GLY A 397 -0.94 -31.57 9.37
CA GLY A 397 -2.06 -32.44 9.77
C GLY A 397 -2.31 -32.52 11.28
N GLU A 398 -1.54 -31.82 12.10
CA GLU A 398 -1.75 -31.69 13.54
C GLU A 398 -2.13 -30.26 13.90
N GLU A 399 -2.91 -30.09 14.96
CA GLU A 399 -3.26 -28.77 15.49
C GLU A 399 -2.06 -28.17 16.24
N ALA A 400 -1.63 -26.98 15.83
CA ALA A 400 -0.54 -26.28 16.49
C ALA A 400 -1.02 -25.63 17.79
N LYS A 401 -0.22 -25.73 18.86
CA LYS A 401 -0.53 -25.12 20.16
C LYS A 401 -0.13 -23.64 20.17
N SER A 402 -0.88 -22.86 20.94
CA SER A 402 -0.58 -21.45 21.18
C SER A 402 -0.09 -21.24 22.62
N TYR A 403 0.94 -20.41 22.78
CA TYR A 403 1.57 -20.07 24.06
C TYR A 403 1.68 -18.56 24.16
N ASN A 404 0.97 -17.95 25.10
CA ASN A 404 1.04 -16.51 25.35
C ASN A 404 2.27 -16.17 26.20
N TYR A 405 2.86 -14.99 25.95
CA TYR A 405 3.94 -14.51 26.79
C TYR A 405 3.46 -14.24 28.24
N PRO A 406 4.33 -14.44 29.24
CA PRO A 406 4.01 -14.09 30.61
C PRO A 406 3.87 -12.57 30.76
N ASP A 407 3.13 -12.14 31.81
CA ASP A 407 3.01 -10.76 32.26
C ASP A 407 2.53 -9.75 31.21
N GLY A 408 1.89 -10.21 30.12
CA GLY A 408 1.42 -9.34 29.02
C GLY A 408 2.55 -8.74 28.19
N GLU A 409 3.73 -9.37 28.17
CA GLU A 409 4.86 -8.95 27.34
C GLU A 409 4.52 -8.95 25.86
N GLU A 410 5.16 -8.08 25.09
CA GLU A 410 5.06 -8.01 23.64
C GLU A 410 6.45 -8.16 22.99
N ALA A 411 6.56 -9.03 21.99
CA ALA A 411 7.80 -9.21 21.25
C ALA A 411 8.12 -8.01 20.35
N ILE A 412 9.40 -7.62 20.29
CA ILE A 412 9.96 -6.71 19.29
C ILE A 412 10.89 -7.42 18.32
N ALA A 413 11.61 -8.45 18.79
CA ALA A 413 12.49 -9.26 17.96
C ALA A 413 12.64 -10.66 18.54
N SER A 414 13.00 -11.62 17.72
CA SER A 414 13.23 -13.01 18.13
C SER A 414 14.28 -13.69 17.27
N ASP A 415 14.94 -14.69 17.83
CA ASP A 415 15.85 -15.56 17.08
C ASP A 415 15.91 -16.96 17.69
N LEU A 416 16.34 -17.94 16.88
CA LEU A 416 16.51 -19.33 17.28
C LEU A 416 17.98 -19.63 17.55
N SER A 417 18.29 -20.12 18.77
CA SER A 417 19.66 -20.52 19.10
C SER A 417 20.03 -21.87 18.47
N PRO A 418 21.32 -22.14 18.28
CA PRO A 418 21.80 -23.45 17.84
C PRO A 418 21.38 -24.60 18.76
N GLU A 419 21.16 -24.34 20.03
CA GLU A 419 20.70 -25.30 21.03
C GLU A 419 19.19 -25.60 20.92
N GLY A 420 18.45 -24.82 20.14
CA GLY A 420 17.02 -25.00 19.92
C GLY A 420 16.14 -24.19 20.85
N ASP A 421 16.69 -23.20 21.55
CA ASP A 421 15.94 -22.24 22.33
C ASP A 421 15.48 -21.07 21.43
N ILE A 422 14.22 -20.67 21.49
CA ILE A 422 13.75 -19.43 20.86
C ILE A 422 13.88 -18.30 21.87
N PHE A 423 14.70 -17.31 21.55
CA PHE A 423 14.84 -16.10 22.33
C PHE A 423 13.93 -14.99 21.81
N ILE A 424 13.25 -14.31 22.70
CA ILE A 424 12.31 -13.22 22.40
C ILE A 424 12.72 -12.00 23.23
N LEU A 425 13.10 -10.92 22.55
CA LEU A 425 13.29 -9.61 23.14
C LEU A 425 11.94 -8.90 23.20
N THR A 426 11.56 -8.41 24.38
CA THR A 426 10.25 -7.79 24.61
C THR A 426 10.34 -6.26 24.63
N LYS A 427 9.20 -5.58 24.55
CA LYS A 427 9.09 -4.10 24.63
C LYS A 427 9.54 -3.53 25.97
N THR A 428 9.52 -4.33 27.02
CA THR A 428 10.03 -3.94 28.34
C THR A 428 11.52 -4.19 28.49
N TYR A 429 12.20 -4.54 27.40
CA TYR A 429 13.61 -4.94 27.37
C TYR A 429 13.92 -6.08 28.33
N ARG A 430 12.99 -7.04 28.43
CA ARG A 430 13.21 -8.33 29.06
C ARG A 430 13.46 -9.37 27.98
N LEU A 431 14.26 -10.38 28.27
CA LEU A 431 14.51 -11.48 27.38
C LEU A 431 13.76 -12.72 27.88
N LEU A 432 12.91 -13.25 27.02
CA LEU A 432 12.25 -14.53 27.23
C LEU A 432 12.97 -15.62 26.45
N LYS A 433 13.04 -16.80 27.05
CA LYS A 433 13.44 -18.04 26.39
C LYS A 433 12.24 -18.97 26.34
N PHE A 434 11.91 -19.47 25.14
CA PHE A 434 10.94 -20.53 24.95
C PHE A 434 11.68 -21.85 24.74
N TYR A 435 11.44 -22.77 25.67
CA TYR A 435 12.04 -24.10 25.67
C TYR A 435 11.05 -25.12 26.22
N LYS A 436 11.00 -26.33 25.67
CA LYS A 436 10.09 -27.42 26.11
C LYS A 436 8.63 -26.93 26.34
N GLN A 437 8.12 -26.10 25.44
CA GLN A 437 6.75 -25.58 25.45
C GLN A 437 6.43 -24.66 26.65
N GLY A 438 7.43 -23.97 27.19
CA GLY A 438 7.27 -23.02 28.29
C GLY A 438 8.19 -21.82 28.13
N PHE A 439 7.86 -20.72 28.83
CA PHE A 439 8.67 -19.51 28.88
C PHE A 439 9.43 -19.40 30.19
N SER A 440 10.63 -18.89 30.12
CA SER A 440 11.40 -18.43 31.27
C SER A 440 12.07 -17.11 30.94
N TYR A 441 12.21 -16.24 31.96
CA TYR A 441 13.01 -15.03 31.83
C TYR A 441 14.50 -15.40 31.87
N VAL A 442 15.27 -14.70 31.04
CA VAL A 442 16.71 -14.88 30.93
C VAL A 442 17.41 -13.67 31.57
N ASN A 443 18.30 -13.93 32.51
CA ASN A 443 19.04 -12.90 33.22
C ASN A 443 20.28 -12.45 32.44
N VAL A 444 20.71 -11.22 32.67
CA VAL A 444 22.00 -10.70 32.25
C VAL A 444 22.81 -10.29 33.48
N GLU A 445 24.09 -10.65 33.50
CA GLU A 445 24.94 -10.42 34.66
C GLU A 445 25.10 -8.94 34.97
N GLY A 446 24.91 -8.59 36.25
CA GLY A 446 25.09 -7.21 36.76
C GLY A 446 23.98 -6.22 36.37
N GLN A 447 22.90 -6.67 35.73
CA GLN A 447 21.83 -5.78 35.29
C GLN A 447 20.45 -6.36 35.65
N LYS A 448 19.47 -5.46 35.86
CA LYS A 448 18.07 -5.85 36.11
C LYS A 448 17.29 -6.06 34.83
N THR A 449 17.66 -5.39 33.76
CA THR A 449 17.05 -5.44 32.43
C THR A 449 18.14 -5.53 31.37
N TRP A 450 17.77 -6.02 30.20
CA TRP A 450 18.61 -5.96 29.01
C TRP A 450 18.68 -4.51 28.51
N GLU A 451 19.72 -4.20 27.73
CA GLU A 451 19.83 -2.88 27.09
C GLU A 451 18.74 -2.69 26.04
N GLU A 452 18.43 -1.42 25.73
CA GLU A 452 17.52 -1.05 24.67
C GLU A 452 18.07 -1.52 23.31
N ALA A 453 17.32 -2.43 22.67
CA ALA A 453 17.70 -3.01 21.41
C ALA A 453 16.49 -3.15 20.48
N LYS A 454 16.73 -3.13 19.18
CA LYS A 454 15.71 -3.30 18.15
C LYS A 454 15.82 -4.61 17.36
N GLY A 455 16.87 -5.39 17.60
CA GLY A 455 17.12 -6.67 16.95
C GLY A 455 17.90 -7.62 17.83
N ILE A 456 17.70 -8.91 17.61
CA ILE A 456 18.38 -10.01 18.30
C ILE A 456 18.82 -11.06 17.29
N LYS A 457 20.03 -11.60 17.47
CA LYS A 457 20.53 -12.77 16.76
C LYS A 457 21.29 -13.69 17.72
N THR A 458 21.33 -14.95 17.40
CA THR A 458 22.11 -15.96 18.13
C THR A 458 23.15 -16.58 17.20
N PHE A 459 24.34 -16.79 17.70
CA PHE A 459 25.41 -17.46 16.96
C PHE A 459 26.44 -18.06 17.92
N ASN A 460 26.81 -19.34 17.76
CA ASN A 460 27.73 -20.05 18.62
C ASN A 460 27.45 -19.85 20.12
N SER A 461 26.20 -20.12 20.51
CA SER A 461 25.68 -19.95 21.88
C SER A 461 25.75 -18.53 22.45
N ASN A 462 26.27 -17.54 21.72
CA ASN A 462 26.23 -16.15 22.11
C ASN A 462 24.93 -15.49 21.66
N LEU A 463 24.54 -14.47 22.42
CA LEU A 463 23.44 -13.58 22.08
C LEU A 463 23.99 -12.25 21.57
N TYR A 464 23.41 -11.75 20.53
CA TYR A 464 23.78 -10.48 19.90
C TYR A 464 22.56 -9.56 19.82
N LEU A 465 22.67 -8.36 20.35
CA LEU A 465 21.62 -7.35 20.37
C LEU A 465 22.03 -6.15 19.53
N LEU A 466 21.19 -5.76 18.57
CA LEU A 466 21.36 -4.53 17.82
C LEU A 466 20.79 -3.37 18.67
N SER A 467 21.63 -2.41 19.04
CA SER A 467 21.21 -1.24 19.82
C SER A 467 20.05 -0.49 19.15
N ALA A 468 19.20 0.15 19.93
CA ALA A 468 18.07 0.94 19.43
C ALA A 468 18.52 2.04 18.45
N SER A 469 19.68 2.67 18.70
CA SER A 469 20.29 3.67 17.80
C SER A 469 20.80 3.07 16.47
N GLY A 470 21.03 1.75 16.41
CA GLY A 470 21.65 1.10 15.26
C GLY A 470 23.16 1.36 15.11
N ASN A 471 23.85 1.83 16.15
CA ASN A 471 25.27 2.15 16.05
C ASN A 471 26.18 1.07 16.65
N GLN A 472 25.64 0.12 17.41
CA GLN A 472 26.42 -0.93 18.05
C GLN A 472 25.65 -2.26 18.06
N ILE A 473 26.41 -3.35 17.98
CA ILE A 473 25.93 -4.71 18.26
C ILE A 473 26.59 -5.16 19.56
N PHE A 474 25.78 -5.51 20.54
CA PHE A 474 26.27 -6.01 21.82
C PHE A 474 26.26 -7.53 21.85
N ARG A 475 27.40 -8.14 22.15
CA ARG A 475 27.54 -9.56 22.37
C ARG A 475 27.45 -9.88 23.84
N HIS A 476 26.67 -10.90 24.17
CA HIS A 476 26.58 -11.51 25.47
C HIS A 476 26.98 -12.99 25.38
N LYS A 477 27.92 -13.41 26.20
CA LYS A 477 28.35 -14.82 26.28
C LYS A 477 27.48 -15.59 27.26
N PRO A 478 27.26 -16.89 27.06
CA PRO A 478 26.61 -17.74 28.07
C PRO A 478 27.34 -17.63 29.41
N GLY A 479 26.58 -17.51 30.48
CA GLY A 479 27.04 -17.51 31.87
C GLY A 479 26.35 -18.60 32.70
N ILE A 480 26.68 -18.70 33.99
CA ILE A 480 26.11 -19.73 34.88
C ILE A 480 24.60 -19.54 35.06
N ASN A 481 24.12 -18.30 35.19
CA ASN A 481 22.72 -17.97 35.48
C ASN A 481 22.09 -17.10 34.37
N GLY A 482 22.45 -17.31 33.09
CA GLY A 482 21.98 -16.50 31.98
C GLY A 482 23.11 -16.07 31.06
N PHE A 483 23.27 -14.79 30.81
CA PHE A 483 24.32 -14.26 29.93
C PHE A 483 25.19 -13.23 30.66
N SER A 484 26.44 -13.09 30.18
CA SER A 484 27.39 -12.11 30.68
C SER A 484 26.93 -10.67 30.40
N SER A 485 27.58 -9.71 31.05
CA SER A 485 27.51 -8.30 30.68
C SER A 485 27.85 -8.06 29.21
N LYS A 486 27.37 -6.95 28.65
CA LYS A 486 27.54 -6.60 27.23
C LYS A 486 28.98 -6.33 26.83
N TYR A 487 29.31 -6.73 25.61
CA TYR A 487 30.57 -6.43 24.94
C TYR A 487 30.26 -5.89 23.54
N GLY A 488 30.78 -4.70 23.19
CA GLY A 488 30.61 -4.12 21.85
C GLY A 488 31.35 -4.94 20.79
N VAL A 489 30.66 -5.25 19.70
CA VAL A 489 31.23 -5.98 18.56
C VAL A 489 31.91 -5.03 17.58
N ILE A 490 31.35 -3.82 17.42
CA ILE A 490 31.87 -2.79 16.51
C ILE A 490 32.91 -1.97 17.25
N ASP A 491 34.08 -1.80 16.65
CA ASP A 491 35.17 -0.98 17.22
C ASP A 491 34.72 0.46 17.42
N ASP A 492 35.14 1.10 18.53
CA ASP A 492 34.73 2.47 18.88
C ASP A 492 35.05 3.50 17.80
N ASN A 493 36.10 3.28 17.00
CA ASN A 493 36.45 4.14 15.86
C ASN A 493 35.45 4.02 14.70
N ASP A 494 34.68 2.94 14.65
CA ASP A 494 33.74 2.60 13.57
C ASP A 494 32.27 2.89 13.92
N ILE A 495 31.98 3.28 15.16
CA ILE A 495 30.61 3.46 15.69
C ILE A 495 29.88 4.66 15.07
N THR A 496 30.61 5.65 14.53
CA THR A 496 30.03 6.93 14.13
C THR A 496 29.05 6.78 12.94
N ASN A 497 27.77 7.12 13.16
CA ASN A 497 26.74 7.23 12.11
C ASN A 497 26.46 5.96 11.30
N LEU A 498 26.60 4.77 11.89
CA LEU A 498 26.32 3.51 11.17
C LEU A 498 24.84 3.35 10.77
N ASN A 499 23.94 3.75 11.64
CA ASN A 499 22.48 3.68 11.42
C ASN A 499 22.03 2.33 10.83
N LEU A 500 22.46 1.25 11.48
CA LEU A 500 22.13 -0.11 11.06
C LEU A 500 20.64 -0.39 11.26
N HIS A 501 20.05 -1.07 10.30
CA HIS A 501 18.66 -1.53 10.37
C HIS A 501 18.55 -2.98 10.78
N ASP A 502 19.46 -3.83 10.31
CA ASP A 502 19.54 -5.23 10.70
C ASP A 502 20.98 -5.75 10.51
N PHE A 503 21.23 -6.97 10.94
CA PHE A 503 22.48 -7.67 10.73
C PHE A 503 22.27 -9.17 10.62
N ALA A 504 23.22 -9.86 10.01
CA ALA A 504 23.24 -11.33 9.93
C ALA A 504 24.65 -11.86 10.23
N ILE A 505 24.74 -13.10 10.64
CA ILE A 505 25.98 -13.74 11.07
C ILE A 505 26.15 -15.08 10.36
N ASP A 506 27.28 -15.23 9.66
CA ASP A 506 27.74 -16.49 9.05
C ASP A 506 29.15 -16.90 9.50
N GLY A 507 29.60 -16.36 10.62
CA GLY A 507 30.97 -16.40 11.12
C GLY A 507 31.64 -15.02 11.07
N GLY A 508 31.18 -14.12 10.22
CA GLY A 508 31.36 -12.67 10.23
C GLY A 508 30.02 -11.98 10.37
N PHE A 509 30.04 -10.68 10.57
CA PHE A 509 28.84 -9.86 10.70
C PHE A 509 28.59 -9.09 9.42
N TYR A 510 27.46 -9.26 8.79
CA TYR A 510 26.95 -8.39 7.75
C TYR A 510 26.07 -7.31 8.39
N LEU A 511 26.42 -6.07 8.19
CA LEU A 511 25.77 -4.90 8.76
C LEU A 511 24.93 -4.21 7.69
N LEU A 512 23.62 -4.33 7.76
CA LEU A 512 22.70 -3.77 6.78
C LEU A 512 22.26 -2.37 7.18
N LYS A 513 22.51 -1.39 6.30
CA LYS A 513 22.06 -0.01 6.44
C LYS A 513 20.77 0.24 5.65
N LYS A 514 20.14 1.39 5.90
CA LYS A 514 18.87 1.77 5.28
C LYS A 514 18.94 1.86 3.75
N ASP A 515 20.07 2.32 3.23
CA ASP A 515 20.34 2.52 1.79
C ASP A 515 20.74 1.23 1.06
N LEU A 516 20.58 0.06 1.68
CA LEU A 516 21.07 -1.24 1.20
C LEU A 516 22.60 -1.38 1.22
N SER A 517 23.37 -0.38 1.64
CA SER A 517 24.80 -0.59 1.79
C SER A 517 25.05 -1.61 2.91
N ILE A 518 26.06 -2.45 2.69
CA ILE A 518 26.42 -3.53 3.60
C ILE A 518 27.90 -3.40 3.94
N ASP A 519 28.20 -3.34 5.23
CA ASP A 519 29.55 -3.54 5.71
C ASP A 519 29.71 -4.94 6.27
N LYS A 520 30.89 -5.52 6.17
CA LYS A 520 31.24 -6.80 6.78
C LYS A 520 32.30 -6.61 7.85
N ILE A 521 32.05 -7.17 9.02
CA ILE A 521 33.01 -7.20 10.12
C ILE A 521 33.45 -8.63 10.38
N ILE A 522 34.75 -8.84 10.50
CA ILE A 522 35.37 -10.05 11.03
C ILE A 522 36.05 -9.68 12.34
N THR A 523 35.74 -10.40 13.41
CA THR A 523 36.28 -10.12 14.75
C THR A 523 37.44 -11.01 15.17
N THR A 524 37.72 -12.09 14.39
CA THR A 524 38.73 -13.11 14.75
C THR A 524 39.48 -13.57 13.50
N PRO A 525 40.82 -13.64 13.52
CA PRO A 525 41.73 -13.37 14.64
C PRO A 525 41.93 -11.89 14.93
N THR A 526 41.71 -11.00 13.95
CA THR A 526 41.85 -9.56 14.06
C THR A 526 40.60 -8.87 13.59
N TYR A 527 40.19 -7.80 14.27
CA TYR A 527 39.07 -6.99 13.83
C TYR A 527 39.37 -6.37 12.45
N THR A 528 38.45 -6.56 11.52
CA THR A 528 38.49 -5.91 10.20
C THR A 528 37.09 -5.51 9.81
N LYS A 529 36.92 -4.31 9.24
CA LYS A 529 35.69 -3.83 8.64
C LYS A 529 35.92 -3.52 7.18
N LYS A 530 35.02 -3.98 6.31
CA LYS A 530 35.05 -3.75 4.87
C LYS A 530 33.66 -3.45 4.36
N SER A 531 33.54 -2.47 3.47
CA SER A 531 32.31 -2.25 2.72
C SER A 531 32.21 -3.29 1.62
N ILE A 532 31.04 -3.90 1.50
CA ILE A 532 30.73 -4.92 0.49
C ILE A 532 30.20 -4.21 -0.77
N VAL A 533 30.81 -4.50 -1.90
CA VAL A 533 30.32 -3.99 -3.20
C VAL A 533 29.13 -4.83 -3.65
N ILE A 534 28.02 -4.18 -3.97
CA ILE A 534 26.85 -4.89 -4.53
C ILE A 534 26.82 -4.67 -6.04
N ASN A 535 26.92 -5.76 -6.80
CA ASN A 535 26.95 -5.75 -8.25
C ASN A 535 25.60 -6.15 -8.86
N GLY A 536 25.23 -5.56 -9.98
CA GLY A 536 24.10 -5.98 -10.80
C GLY A 536 22.73 -5.57 -10.27
N LEU A 537 22.66 -4.63 -9.32
CA LEU A 537 21.36 -4.10 -8.84
C LEU A 537 20.47 -3.62 -10.01
N PRO A 538 19.15 -3.73 -9.87
CA PRO A 538 18.20 -3.14 -10.81
C PRO A 538 18.42 -1.64 -10.96
N ASN A 539 18.30 -1.11 -12.19
CA ASN A 539 18.29 0.33 -12.39
C ASN A 539 17.03 0.94 -11.76
N ASN A 540 17.18 2.07 -11.07
CA ASN A 540 16.07 2.83 -10.47
C ASN A 540 15.29 2.06 -9.40
N TYR A 541 15.93 1.17 -8.62
CA TYR A 541 15.28 0.67 -7.41
C TYR A 541 15.11 1.82 -6.41
N ASN A 542 13.93 1.91 -5.82
CA ASN A 542 13.61 2.88 -4.78
C ASN A 542 13.45 2.15 -3.45
N ILE A 543 13.99 2.71 -2.39
CA ILE A 543 13.80 2.20 -1.02
C ILE A 543 12.71 3.06 -0.37
N GLU A 544 11.61 2.42 -0.04
CA GLU A 544 10.51 3.09 0.67
C GLU A 544 10.97 3.50 2.07
N GLU A 545 10.80 4.77 2.42
CA GLU A 545 11.25 5.30 3.71
C GLU A 545 10.63 4.61 4.93
N SER A 546 9.40 4.15 4.79
CA SER A 546 8.65 3.44 5.85
C SER A 546 9.08 2.00 6.04
N PHE A 547 9.88 1.43 5.12
CA PHE A 547 10.26 0.03 5.18
C PHE A 547 11.54 -0.17 5.99
N VAL A 548 11.52 -1.14 6.91
CA VAL A 548 12.70 -1.57 7.67
C VAL A 548 13.24 -2.84 7.05
N PRO A 549 14.42 -2.79 6.38
CA PRO A 549 14.99 -3.98 5.76
C PRO A 549 15.39 -5.01 6.82
N LYS A 550 15.21 -6.29 6.49
CA LYS A 550 15.64 -7.44 7.30
C LYS A 550 16.56 -8.33 6.49
N MET A 551 17.63 -8.80 7.11
CA MET A 551 18.63 -9.66 6.47
C MET A 551 18.64 -11.05 7.09
N PHE A 552 18.84 -12.05 6.24
CA PHE A 552 19.00 -13.44 6.65
C PHE A 552 20.13 -14.10 5.86
N THR A 553 21.04 -14.75 6.57
CA THR A 553 22.00 -15.74 6.04
C THR A 553 22.36 -16.73 7.16
N ALA A 554 22.97 -17.83 6.81
CA ALA A 554 23.45 -18.86 7.73
C ALA A 554 24.63 -19.62 7.11
N LEU A 555 25.41 -20.34 7.93
CA LEU A 555 26.59 -21.10 7.48
C LEU A 555 26.30 -22.14 6.38
N ASN A 556 25.07 -22.66 6.32
CA ASN A 556 24.63 -23.67 5.35
C ASN A 556 24.00 -23.07 4.09
N LEU A 557 23.96 -21.75 3.94
CA LEU A 557 23.39 -21.06 2.79
C LEU A 557 24.51 -20.50 1.89
N ASN A 558 24.27 -20.56 0.59
CA ASN A 558 25.17 -19.97 -0.41
C ASN A 558 24.75 -18.53 -0.76
N TYR A 559 23.58 -18.10 -0.31
CA TYR A 559 22.98 -16.81 -0.65
C TYR A 559 22.65 -16.01 0.60
N ILE A 560 22.62 -14.69 0.41
CA ILE A 560 22.13 -13.73 1.39
C ILE A 560 20.77 -13.24 0.93
N TYR A 561 19.80 -13.21 1.84
CA TYR A 561 18.43 -12.85 1.58
C TYR A 561 18.09 -11.56 2.33
N ILE A 562 17.50 -10.58 1.63
CA ILE A 562 17.12 -9.30 2.22
C ILE A 562 15.64 -9.04 1.90
N LEU A 563 14.80 -8.93 2.92
CA LEU A 563 13.45 -8.42 2.78
C LEU A 563 13.52 -6.89 2.69
N LEU A 564 13.14 -6.35 1.54
CA LEU A 564 13.11 -4.92 1.28
C LEU A 564 11.92 -4.59 0.38
N ASN A 565 11.15 -3.54 0.72
CA ASN A 565 9.97 -3.10 -0.03
C ASN A 565 9.04 -4.26 -0.39
N ASN A 566 8.74 -5.11 0.60
CA ASN A 566 7.88 -6.27 0.44
C ASN A 566 8.36 -7.34 -0.57
N LYS A 567 9.64 -7.38 -0.87
CA LYS A 567 10.28 -8.35 -1.78
C LYS A 567 11.46 -8.99 -1.08
N ILE A 568 11.69 -10.26 -1.34
CA ILE A 568 12.90 -10.95 -0.89
C ILE A 568 13.94 -10.83 -2.00
N TRP A 569 14.97 -10.05 -1.75
CA TRP A 569 16.13 -9.88 -2.63
C TRP A 569 17.14 -10.99 -2.34
N VAL A 570 17.69 -11.56 -3.39
CA VAL A 570 18.63 -12.69 -3.30
C VAL A 570 19.98 -12.25 -3.86
N PHE A 571 21.02 -12.46 -3.07
CA PHE A 571 22.40 -12.11 -3.42
C PHE A 571 23.31 -13.32 -3.27
N GLU A 572 24.22 -13.49 -4.21
CA GLU A 572 25.30 -14.47 -4.18
C GLU A 572 26.58 -13.81 -3.71
N ALA A 573 27.27 -14.41 -2.74
CA ALA A 573 28.57 -13.95 -2.31
C ALA A 573 29.66 -14.41 -3.31
N ASP A 574 30.66 -13.56 -3.55
CA ASP A 574 31.81 -13.85 -4.44
C ASP A 574 32.77 -14.90 -3.86
N SER A 575 32.60 -15.29 -2.61
CA SER A 575 33.38 -16.34 -1.95
C SER A 575 32.51 -17.16 -1.02
N LYS A 576 32.78 -18.47 -0.95
CA LYS A 576 32.19 -19.40 0.03
C LYS A 576 32.81 -19.23 1.43
N SER A 577 34.01 -18.70 1.51
CA SER A 577 34.65 -18.36 2.78
C SER A 577 34.10 -17.03 3.29
N TYR A 578 33.42 -17.05 4.43
CA TYR A 578 32.89 -15.81 5.02
C TYR A 578 33.96 -14.74 5.26
N LYS A 579 35.25 -15.12 5.42
CA LYS A 579 36.36 -14.17 5.61
C LYS A 579 36.73 -13.41 4.35
N ASP A 580 36.49 -14.01 3.19
CA ASP A 580 37.01 -13.54 1.91
C ASP A 580 35.96 -12.82 1.06
N VAL A 581 34.71 -12.75 1.51
CA VAL A 581 33.63 -12.04 0.80
C VAL A 581 33.97 -10.55 0.66
N LYS A 582 34.02 -10.07 -0.58
CA LYS A 582 34.28 -8.66 -0.95
C LYS A 582 33.13 -8.05 -1.71
N SER A 583 32.35 -8.87 -2.39
CA SER A 583 31.20 -8.39 -3.16
C SER A 583 30.04 -9.37 -3.12
N LEU A 584 28.84 -8.81 -3.33
CA LEU A 584 27.60 -9.55 -3.52
C LEU A 584 27.09 -9.29 -4.94
N LYS A 585 26.70 -10.36 -5.61
CA LYS A 585 26.03 -10.30 -6.90
C LYS A 585 24.52 -10.41 -6.70
N TYR A 586 23.81 -9.43 -7.19
CA TYR A 586 22.35 -9.51 -7.24
C TYR A 586 21.90 -10.62 -8.21
N ILE A 587 21.02 -11.51 -7.75
CA ILE A 587 20.47 -12.63 -8.51
C ILE A 587 19.04 -12.33 -8.96
N GLY A 588 18.19 -11.82 -8.06
CA GLY A 588 16.81 -11.53 -8.37
C GLY A 588 15.98 -11.24 -7.13
N GLN A 589 14.66 -11.18 -7.31
CA GLN A 589 13.69 -10.90 -6.26
C GLN A 589 12.53 -11.87 -6.33
N LEU A 590 12.01 -12.23 -5.16
CA LEU A 590 10.73 -12.93 -4.98
C LEU A 590 9.68 -11.91 -4.48
N GLU A 591 8.64 -11.67 -5.25
CA GLU A 591 7.60 -10.67 -4.98
C GLU A 591 6.24 -11.34 -4.79
N PRO A 592 5.60 -11.22 -3.60
CA PRO A 592 4.24 -11.70 -3.41
C PRO A 592 3.25 -10.80 -4.16
N GLN A 593 2.23 -11.41 -4.76
CA GLN A 593 1.09 -10.67 -5.31
C GLN A 593 0.16 -10.27 -4.15
N GLU A 594 -0.22 -8.99 -4.09
CA GLU A 594 -1.28 -8.46 -3.21
C GLU A 594 -1.16 -8.75 -1.70
N SER A 595 0.03 -9.14 -1.20
CA SER A 595 0.21 -9.50 0.20
C SER A 595 1.49 -8.89 0.76
N LYS A 596 1.47 -8.51 2.05
CA LYS A 596 2.64 -7.99 2.77
C LYS A 596 3.39 -9.13 3.45
N ILE A 597 4.72 -9.12 3.38
CA ILE A 597 5.58 -10.05 4.11
C ILE A 597 5.91 -9.43 5.49
N ASN A 598 5.52 -10.10 6.57
CA ASN A 598 5.84 -9.68 7.93
C ASN A 598 7.10 -10.38 8.46
N ALA A 599 7.26 -11.66 8.10
CA ALA A 599 8.40 -12.47 8.49
C ALA A 599 8.76 -13.46 7.38
N PHE A 600 10.03 -13.84 7.33
CA PHE A 600 10.50 -14.91 6.44
C PHE A 600 11.61 -15.73 7.13
N TYR A 601 11.77 -16.95 6.65
CA TYR A 601 12.81 -17.89 7.09
C TYR A 601 13.29 -18.70 5.88
N ILE A 602 14.58 -18.98 5.82
CA ILE A 602 15.20 -19.78 4.75
C ILE A 602 15.71 -21.08 5.35
N PRO A 603 15.00 -22.22 5.19
CA PRO A 603 15.47 -23.52 5.66
C PRO A 603 16.71 -24.00 4.93
N LYS A 604 16.75 -23.74 3.63
CA LYS A 604 17.85 -24.05 2.70
C LYS A 604 17.72 -23.21 1.45
N ASP A 605 18.78 -23.10 0.67
CA ASP A 605 18.71 -22.48 -0.65
C ASP A 605 17.64 -23.14 -1.53
N GLY A 606 16.83 -22.34 -2.21
CA GLY A 606 15.71 -22.82 -3.02
C GLY A 606 14.40 -23.07 -2.27
N GLU A 607 14.35 -22.77 -0.98
CA GLU A 607 13.14 -22.90 -0.16
C GLU A 607 13.01 -21.71 0.78
N ILE A 608 11.85 -21.08 0.78
CA ILE A 608 11.53 -19.98 1.68
C ILE A 608 10.18 -20.21 2.35
N VAL A 609 10.11 -19.91 3.64
CA VAL A 609 8.87 -19.85 4.40
C VAL A 609 8.56 -18.38 4.67
N ILE A 610 7.39 -17.92 4.24
CA ILE A 610 6.95 -16.53 4.31
C ILE A 610 5.68 -16.47 5.13
N GLY A 611 5.58 -15.47 5.98
CA GLY A 611 4.38 -15.21 6.76
C GLY A 611 3.85 -13.80 6.63
N ASN A 612 2.53 -13.71 6.65
CA ASN A 612 1.77 -12.46 6.67
C ASN A 612 0.67 -12.53 7.75
N ASP A 613 -0.23 -11.54 7.79
CA ASP A 613 -1.33 -11.50 8.77
C ASP A 613 -2.38 -12.60 8.56
N LYS A 614 -2.43 -13.23 7.37
CA LYS A 614 -3.41 -14.26 7.01
C LYS A 614 -2.88 -15.67 7.23
N GLY A 615 -1.57 -15.89 7.13
CA GLY A 615 -1.01 -17.22 7.25
C GLY A 615 0.48 -17.33 6.97
N VAL A 616 0.97 -18.53 7.01
CA VAL A 616 2.36 -18.88 6.67
C VAL A 616 2.37 -19.82 5.47
N TYR A 617 3.26 -19.55 4.54
CA TYR A 617 3.33 -20.18 3.23
C TYR A 617 4.76 -20.67 2.95
N LYS A 618 4.86 -21.81 2.28
CA LYS A 618 6.13 -22.35 1.82
C LYS A 618 6.23 -22.19 0.31
N ILE A 619 7.30 -21.55 -0.16
CA ILE A 619 7.57 -21.32 -1.57
C ILE A 619 8.86 -22.04 -1.93
N ASN A 620 8.81 -22.86 -2.98
CA ASN A 620 9.99 -23.48 -3.56
C ASN A 620 10.42 -22.70 -4.80
N PHE A 621 11.71 -22.46 -4.93
CA PHE A 621 12.28 -21.78 -6.09
C PHE A 621 13.63 -22.42 -6.45
N GLU A 622 14.08 -22.15 -7.65
CA GLU A 622 15.38 -22.60 -8.15
C GLU A 622 16.23 -21.39 -8.51
N ILE A 623 17.50 -21.49 -8.24
CA ILE A 623 18.48 -20.51 -8.71
C ILE A 623 19.39 -21.24 -9.70
N SER A 624 19.30 -20.87 -10.97
CA SER A 624 20.13 -21.38 -12.05
C SER A 624 20.56 -20.23 -12.97
N ASP A 625 21.80 -20.29 -13.47
CA ASP A 625 22.36 -19.27 -14.37
C ASP A 625 22.15 -17.81 -13.88
N SER A 626 22.26 -17.60 -12.57
CA SER A 626 22.03 -16.31 -11.91
C SER A 626 20.60 -15.77 -12.13
N LYS A 627 19.62 -16.65 -12.20
CA LYS A 627 18.19 -16.32 -12.28
C LYS A 627 17.40 -17.13 -11.25
N ILE A 628 16.31 -16.55 -10.77
CA ILE A 628 15.36 -17.22 -9.90
C ILE A 628 14.19 -17.70 -10.74
N ALA A 629 13.67 -18.90 -10.45
CA ALA A 629 12.42 -19.41 -11.00
C ALA A 629 11.61 -20.08 -9.89
N ILE A 630 10.32 -19.78 -9.77
CA ILE A 630 9.42 -20.41 -8.80
C ILE A 630 8.98 -21.77 -9.36
N ARG A 631 8.95 -22.80 -8.49
CA ARG A 631 8.56 -24.19 -8.82
C ARG A 631 7.13 -24.49 -8.36
#